data_c599674adb50d87b1cc537017954f4f1
#
_entry.id   c599674adb50d87b1cc537017954f4f1
#
_cell.length_a   1.000
_cell.length_b   1.000
_cell.length_c   1.000
_cell.angle_alpha   90.00
_cell.angle_beta   90.00
_cell.angle_gamma   90.00
#
_symmetry.space_group_name_H-M   'P 1'
#
loop_
_entity.id
_entity.type
_entity.pdbx_description
1 polymer ?
#
loop_
_entity_poly.entity_id
_entity_poly.type
_entity_poly.pdbx_seq_one_letter_code
_entity_poly.pdbx_strand_id
1 'polypeptide(L)'
;MRSRLADDARQTLQGGPPPENFADIYWCYRLLLQRPPEFEDQQAYASRHIPDLRELVRSFLDSREFAALWPAGRQVLPNLTLMAENNGLRFWFHLRDRVIGQQVAQGCYEPETTALVRSFVQPGMNCLDLGANIGYFSVVMAKLAGTSGSVHSFEPFPGTYKLLSRNATENAVQSTVRLFNAAAHERAGQCNIFYRADEANDNFGSMFVSDRAQDSHLTKSTIETLRVDDAVPRDLPVHFVKIDVEGAELSAIRGMAGIIKRCRPAMVVELNEAALLRGGHGTAEELVALLSQLGYTLHEAASRKPFSLPPKRDQHVFANLWCQP
;
A
#
# COMPACT_ATOMS: atom_id res chain seq x y z
N MET A 1 -2.27 7.37 35.16
CA MET A 1 -1.02 7.68 34.47
C MET A 1 -1.16 8.92 33.57
N ARG A 2 -2.18 9.03 32.69
CA ARG A 2 -2.42 10.23 31.84
C ARG A 2 -2.58 11.55 32.61
N SER A 3 -3.21 11.57 33.79
CA SER A 3 -3.44 12.80 34.58
C SER A 3 -2.16 13.39 35.19
N ARG A 4 -1.25 12.56 35.72
CA ARG A 4 0.03 13.03 36.28
C ARG A 4 0.98 13.59 35.18
N LEU A 5 0.93 13.02 34.00
CA LEU A 5 1.76 13.44 32.85
C LEU A 5 1.30 14.80 32.27
N ALA A 6 -0.01 15.07 32.31
CA ALA A 6 -0.58 16.37 31.93
C ALA A 6 -0.26 17.48 32.93
N ASP A 7 -0.12 17.14 34.22
CA ASP A 7 0.20 18.10 35.26
C ASP A 7 1.67 18.52 35.25
N ASP A 8 2.60 17.62 34.91
CA ASP A 8 4.02 17.92 34.71
C ASP A 8 4.24 18.87 33.52
N ALA A 9 3.48 18.66 32.42
CA ALA A 9 3.54 19.54 31.27
C ALA A 9 3.01 20.97 31.55
N ARG A 10 2.02 21.10 32.44
CA ARG A 10 1.42 22.39 32.84
C ARG A 10 2.31 23.24 33.74
N GLN A 11 3.23 22.63 34.52
CA GLN A 11 4.14 23.35 35.41
C GLN A 11 5.28 24.06 34.66
N THR A 12 5.52 23.70 33.38
CA THR A 12 6.62 24.27 32.58
C THR A 12 6.18 25.54 31.81
N LEU A 13 4.90 25.94 31.91
CA LEU A 13 4.34 27.06 31.13
C LEU A 13 4.50 28.39 31.85
N GLN A 14 5.22 29.33 31.22
CA GLN A 14 5.17 30.76 31.55
C GLN A 14 4.22 31.45 30.53
N GLY A 15 2.96 31.74 30.97
CA GLY A 15 2.08 32.70 30.32
C GLY A 15 1.11 32.13 29.26
N GLY A 16 -0.11 31.87 29.64
CA GLY A 16 -1.28 31.58 28.78
C GLY A 16 -1.71 30.11 28.75
N PRO A 17 -2.96 29.82 28.30
CA PRO A 17 -3.40 28.45 28.16
C PRO A 17 -2.61 27.76 27.05
N PRO A 18 -2.19 26.48 27.25
CA PRO A 18 -1.48 25.73 26.24
C PRO A 18 -2.36 25.45 25.02
N PRO A 19 -1.77 25.36 23.80
CA PRO A 19 -2.51 24.92 22.62
C PRO A 19 -3.11 23.51 22.85
N GLU A 20 -4.18 23.17 22.13
CA GLU A 20 -4.90 21.89 22.28
C GLU A 20 -4.00 20.65 22.18
N ASN A 21 -2.93 20.73 21.39
CA ASN A 21 -1.96 19.65 21.17
C ASN A 21 -0.65 19.83 21.97
N PHE A 22 -0.62 20.70 22.97
CA PHE A 22 0.60 21.01 23.73
C PHE A 22 1.23 19.77 24.39
N ALA A 23 0.42 18.88 24.96
CA ALA A 23 0.92 17.66 25.58
C ALA A 23 1.67 16.77 24.57
N ASP A 24 1.17 16.68 23.35
CA ASP A 24 1.79 15.90 22.28
C ASP A 24 3.11 16.54 21.81
N ILE A 25 3.14 17.87 21.67
CA ILE A 25 4.35 18.64 21.36
C ILE A 25 5.41 18.43 22.44
N TYR A 26 5.04 18.60 23.70
CA TYR A 26 5.93 18.40 24.85
C TYR A 26 6.56 16.99 24.84
N TRP A 27 5.75 15.96 24.59
CA TRP A 27 6.27 14.60 24.53
C TRP A 27 7.14 14.31 23.32
N CYS A 28 6.86 14.92 22.17
CA CYS A 28 7.75 14.83 21.01
C CYS A 28 9.14 15.42 21.33
N TYR A 29 9.21 16.59 21.96
CA TYR A 29 10.49 17.15 22.39
C TYR A 29 11.23 16.26 23.38
N ARG A 30 10.54 15.75 24.42
CA ARG A 30 11.15 14.91 25.44
C ARG A 30 11.64 13.56 24.91
N LEU A 31 10.86 12.91 24.05
CA LEU A 31 11.16 11.56 23.55
C LEU A 31 12.09 11.58 22.35
N LEU A 32 11.89 12.53 21.43
CA LEU A 32 12.63 12.56 20.17
C LEU A 32 13.86 13.48 20.22
N LEU A 33 13.78 14.61 20.92
CA LEU A 33 14.86 15.58 21.03
C LEU A 33 15.53 15.57 22.40
N GLN A 34 15.08 14.74 23.34
CA GLN A 34 15.67 14.55 24.68
C GLN A 34 15.79 15.83 25.52
N ARG A 35 15.00 16.86 25.22
CA ARG A 35 14.91 18.12 25.95
C ARG A 35 13.46 18.56 26.10
N PRO A 36 13.13 19.45 27.07
CA PRO A 36 11.83 20.12 27.07
C PRO A 36 11.75 21.13 25.92
N PRO A 37 10.55 21.48 25.43
CA PRO A 37 10.38 22.57 24.48
C PRO A 37 10.65 23.90 25.16
N GLU A 38 11.40 24.80 24.48
CA GLU A 38 11.58 26.19 24.89
C GLU A 38 10.37 27.04 24.48
N PHE A 39 10.30 28.27 24.98
CA PHE A 39 9.17 29.16 24.68
C PHE A 39 9.01 29.43 23.16
N GLU A 40 10.13 29.62 22.47
CA GLU A 40 10.16 29.84 21.01
C GLU A 40 9.66 28.61 20.24
N ASP A 41 10.00 27.40 20.70
CA ASP A 41 9.50 26.13 20.14
C ASP A 41 7.98 26.04 20.27
N GLN A 42 7.46 26.41 21.45
CA GLN A 42 6.02 26.40 21.73
C GLN A 42 5.27 27.35 20.81
N GLN A 43 5.77 28.57 20.59
CA GLN A 43 5.19 29.55 19.67
C GLN A 43 5.25 29.08 18.21
N ALA A 44 6.37 28.47 17.81
CA ALA A 44 6.53 27.96 16.45
C ALA A 44 5.52 26.86 16.11
N TYR A 45 5.18 26.00 17.07
CA TYR A 45 4.17 24.97 16.87
C TYR A 45 2.74 25.46 17.08
N ALA A 46 2.51 26.42 17.98
CA ALA A 46 1.17 27.00 18.19
C ALA A 46 0.67 27.76 16.94
N SER A 47 1.59 28.30 16.15
CA SER A 47 1.27 29.01 14.90
C SER A 47 1.07 28.08 13.70
N ARG A 48 1.39 26.80 13.80
CA ARG A 48 1.23 25.80 12.73
C ARG A 48 -0.07 25.03 12.93
N HIS A 49 -0.88 25.00 11.89
CA HIS A 49 -2.01 24.07 11.86
C HIS A 49 -1.45 22.66 11.62
N ILE A 50 -1.33 21.85 12.69
CA ILE A 50 -0.90 20.46 12.63
C ILE A 50 -2.14 19.61 12.85
N PRO A 51 -2.67 18.96 11.81
CA PRO A 51 -3.99 18.32 11.85
C PRO A 51 -4.02 17.08 12.76
N ASP A 52 -2.87 16.40 12.96
CA ASP A 52 -2.83 15.21 13.81
C ASP A 52 -1.43 14.95 14.43
N LEU A 53 -1.39 14.06 15.42
CA LEU A 53 -0.17 13.64 16.11
C LEU A 53 0.89 13.04 15.17
N ARG A 54 0.49 12.42 14.07
CA ARG A 54 1.43 11.79 13.12
C ARG A 54 2.22 12.83 12.35
N GLU A 55 1.55 13.87 11.90
CA GLU A 55 2.20 14.99 11.22
C GLU A 55 3.13 15.74 12.17
N LEU A 56 2.70 15.89 13.41
CA LEU A 56 3.55 16.42 14.47
C LEU A 56 4.82 15.58 14.64
N VAL A 57 4.69 14.27 14.89
CA VAL A 57 5.83 13.36 15.05
C VAL A 57 6.74 13.41 13.83
N ARG A 58 6.17 13.40 12.61
CA ARG A 58 6.94 13.50 11.36
C ARG A 58 7.76 14.78 11.31
N SER A 59 7.19 15.93 11.67
CA SER A 59 7.90 17.21 11.65
C SER A 59 9.14 17.19 12.56
N PHE A 60 9.10 16.46 13.67
CA PHE A 60 10.25 16.25 14.54
C PHE A 60 11.32 15.35 13.91
N LEU A 61 10.88 14.24 13.32
CA LEU A 61 11.77 13.27 12.69
C LEU A 61 12.51 13.83 11.47
N ASP A 62 11.89 14.77 10.75
CA ASP A 62 12.47 15.47 9.61
C ASP A 62 13.32 16.68 10.03
N SER A 63 13.38 17.01 11.33
CA SER A 63 14.14 18.16 11.84
C SER A 63 15.65 17.92 11.79
N ARG A 64 16.40 19.03 11.60
CA ARG A 64 17.88 19.01 11.69
C ARG A 64 18.37 18.61 13.08
N GLU A 65 17.63 19.00 14.12
CA GLU A 65 17.97 18.71 15.50
C GLU A 65 17.87 17.21 15.77
N PHE A 66 16.79 16.57 15.32
CA PHE A 66 16.64 15.11 15.41
C PHE A 66 17.77 14.39 14.65
N ALA A 67 18.07 14.81 13.44
CA ALA A 67 19.14 14.22 12.64
C ALA A 67 20.53 14.36 13.29
N ALA A 68 20.78 15.43 14.05
CA ALA A 68 22.02 15.64 14.78
C ALA A 68 22.13 14.74 16.03
N LEU A 69 21.02 14.60 16.79
CA LEU A 69 20.99 13.77 18.00
C LEU A 69 21.00 12.26 17.71
N TRP A 70 20.42 11.88 16.57
CA TRP A 70 20.27 10.49 16.15
C TRP A 70 20.88 10.27 14.76
N PRO A 71 22.21 10.31 14.60
CA PRO A 71 22.83 10.11 13.28
C PRO A 71 22.49 8.77 12.65
N ALA A 72 22.31 7.72 13.49
CA ALA A 72 21.82 6.41 13.09
C ALA A 72 20.28 6.33 13.07
N GLY A 73 19.57 7.37 13.56
CA GLY A 73 18.12 7.37 13.72
C GLY A 73 17.37 7.25 12.40
N ARG A 74 17.95 7.76 11.30
CA ARG A 74 17.42 7.52 9.95
C ARG A 74 17.41 6.05 9.56
N GLN A 75 18.27 5.21 10.14
CA GLN A 75 18.30 3.76 9.91
C GLN A 75 17.37 2.99 10.86
N VAL A 76 17.05 3.54 12.04
CA VAL A 76 16.19 2.88 13.05
C VAL A 76 14.71 3.24 12.84
N LEU A 77 14.42 4.47 12.43
CA LEU A 77 13.05 4.98 12.20
C LEU A 77 12.34 4.42 10.96
N PRO A 78 13.01 3.93 9.91
CA PRO A 78 12.35 3.23 8.81
C PRO A 78 11.44 2.09 9.26
N ASN A 79 11.76 1.48 10.40
CA ASN A 79 10.99 0.37 10.96
C ASN A 79 9.89 0.80 11.95
N LEU A 80 9.73 2.10 12.20
CA LEU A 80 8.64 2.57 13.06
C LEU A 80 7.31 2.42 12.34
N THR A 81 6.44 1.59 12.90
CA THR A 81 5.09 1.38 12.37
C THR A 81 4.06 2.09 13.23
N LEU A 82 3.06 2.65 12.57
CA LEU A 82 1.86 3.22 13.18
C LEU A 82 0.65 2.35 12.88
N MET A 83 -0.35 2.44 13.72
CA MET A 83 -1.64 1.82 13.48
C MET A 83 -2.69 2.91 13.29
N ALA A 84 -3.50 2.78 12.25
CA ALA A 84 -4.69 3.58 12.03
C ALA A 84 -5.94 2.71 11.99
N GLU A 85 -7.04 3.26 12.43
CA GLU A 85 -8.36 2.66 12.28
C GLU A 85 -9.15 3.42 11.21
N ASN A 86 -9.72 2.66 10.28
CA ASN A 86 -10.54 3.18 9.21
C ASN A 86 -11.75 2.27 9.00
N ASN A 87 -12.95 2.80 9.16
CA ASN A 87 -14.21 2.06 8.99
C ASN A 87 -14.27 0.73 9.77
N GLY A 88 -13.76 0.71 11.01
CA GLY A 88 -13.70 -0.47 11.87
C GLY A 88 -12.60 -1.46 11.50
N LEU A 89 -11.71 -1.13 10.56
CA LEU A 89 -10.54 -1.92 10.20
C LEU A 89 -9.28 -1.23 10.71
N ARG A 90 -8.30 -2.02 11.16
CA ARG A 90 -7.04 -1.52 11.71
C ARG A 90 -5.89 -1.90 10.81
N PHE A 91 -5.05 -0.91 10.48
CA PHE A 91 -3.90 -1.11 9.61
C PHE A 91 -2.62 -0.59 10.23
N TRP A 92 -1.63 -1.46 10.31
CA TRP A 92 -0.25 -1.12 10.60
C TRP A 92 0.46 -0.74 9.31
N PHE A 93 1.20 0.35 9.33
CA PHE A 93 1.99 0.84 8.20
C PHE A 93 3.25 1.54 8.70
N HIS A 94 4.24 1.70 7.85
CA HIS A 94 5.45 2.44 8.22
C HIS A 94 5.14 3.93 8.36
N LEU A 95 5.71 4.57 9.38
CA LEU A 95 5.50 6.00 9.64
C LEU A 95 5.80 6.87 8.41
N ARG A 96 6.79 6.50 7.63
CA ARG A 96 7.21 7.22 6.42
C ARG A 96 6.42 6.88 5.17
N ASP A 97 5.51 5.92 5.22
CA ASP A 97 4.66 5.58 4.10
C ASP A 97 3.65 6.72 3.84
N ARG A 98 4.03 7.60 2.92
CA ARG A 98 3.24 8.78 2.54
C ARG A 98 2.15 8.47 1.53
N VAL A 99 2.26 7.36 0.83
CA VAL A 99 1.34 7.02 -0.26
C VAL A 99 0.21 6.14 0.24
N ILE A 100 0.51 4.95 0.72
CA ILE A 100 -0.52 3.97 1.09
C ILE A 100 -0.93 4.17 2.56
N GLY A 101 0.03 4.12 3.48
CA GLY A 101 -0.26 4.19 4.90
C GLY A 101 -0.97 5.47 5.32
N GLN A 102 -0.58 6.62 4.75
CA GLN A 102 -1.24 7.89 5.04
C GLN A 102 -2.67 7.93 4.49
N GLN A 103 -2.91 7.51 3.26
CA GLN A 103 -4.24 7.48 2.67
C GLN A 103 -5.17 6.49 3.38
N VAL A 104 -4.65 5.31 3.76
CA VAL A 104 -5.39 4.35 4.59
C VAL A 104 -5.78 4.97 5.93
N ALA A 105 -4.86 5.69 6.56
CA ALA A 105 -5.12 6.37 7.83
C ALA A 105 -6.17 7.49 7.71
N GLN A 106 -6.22 8.18 6.57
CA GLN A 106 -7.20 9.22 6.27
C GLN A 106 -8.54 8.66 5.79
N GLY A 107 -8.65 7.36 5.54
CA GLY A 107 -9.87 6.73 5.04
C GLY A 107 -10.15 6.96 3.56
N CYS A 108 -9.14 7.36 2.79
CA CYS A 108 -9.30 7.74 1.38
C CYS A 108 -8.41 6.95 0.40
N TYR A 109 -7.93 5.76 0.82
CA TYR A 109 -7.09 4.94 -0.06
C TYR A 109 -7.91 4.37 -1.22
N GLU A 110 -7.53 4.70 -2.44
CA GLU A 110 -8.18 4.31 -3.70
C GLU A 110 -9.72 4.30 -3.60
N PRO A 111 -10.37 5.43 -3.39
CA PRO A 111 -11.80 5.48 -3.02
C PRO A 111 -12.70 4.81 -4.07
N GLU A 112 -12.40 4.95 -5.36
CA GLU A 112 -13.16 4.37 -6.45
C GLU A 112 -13.01 2.84 -6.50
N THR A 113 -11.77 2.34 -6.41
CA THR A 113 -11.48 0.90 -6.34
C THR A 113 -12.08 0.29 -5.07
N THR A 114 -11.97 0.99 -3.94
CA THR A 114 -12.57 0.57 -2.66
C THR A 114 -14.10 0.47 -2.77
N ALA A 115 -14.75 1.46 -3.37
CA ALA A 115 -16.21 1.45 -3.60
C ALA A 115 -16.62 0.29 -4.53
N LEU A 116 -15.83 0.03 -5.58
CA LEU A 116 -16.06 -1.09 -6.50
C LEU A 116 -15.96 -2.43 -5.77
N VAL A 117 -14.87 -2.67 -5.05
CA VAL A 117 -14.65 -3.90 -4.27
C VAL A 117 -15.82 -4.12 -3.29
N ARG A 118 -16.18 -3.07 -2.53
CA ARG A 118 -17.30 -3.14 -1.58
C ARG A 118 -18.66 -3.43 -2.23
N SER A 119 -18.88 -2.96 -3.44
CA SER A 119 -20.14 -3.21 -4.17
C SER A 119 -20.20 -4.58 -4.84
N PHE A 120 -19.05 -5.15 -5.21
CA PHE A 120 -18.97 -6.38 -5.99
C PHE A 120 -18.76 -7.62 -5.13
N VAL A 121 -17.83 -7.58 -4.17
CA VAL A 121 -17.48 -8.77 -3.37
C VAL A 121 -18.59 -9.11 -2.39
N GLN A 122 -19.04 -10.36 -2.45
CA GLN A 122 -20.14 -10.89 -1.64
C GLN A 122 -19.66 -12.03 -0.74
N PRO A 123 -20.38 -12.37 0.33
CA PRO A 123 -20.09 -13.53 1.17
C PRO A 123 -19.96 -14.82 0.35
N GLY A 124 -18.93 -15.61 0.65
CA GLY A 124 -18.62 -16.86 -0.04
C GLY A 124 -17.78 -16.72 -1.31
N MET A 125 -17.50 -15.50 -1.77
CA MET A 125 -16.62 -15.30 -2.92
C MET A 125 -15.17 -15.62 -2.60
N ASN A 126 -14.45 -16.18 -3.58
CA ASN A 126 -13.01 -16.34 -3.55
C ASN A 126 -12.36 -15.27 -4.43
N CYS A 127 -11.41 -14.55 -3.85
CA CYS A 127 -10.77 -13.41 -4.47
C CYS A 127 -9.26 -13.61 -4.56
N LEU A 128 -8.61 -12.91 -5.49
CA LEU A 128 -7.16 -12.78 -5.57
C LEU A 128 -6.79 -11.31 -5.38
N ASP A 129 -5.66 -11.08 -4.68
CA ASP A 129 -5.05 -9.76 -4.48
C ASP A 129 -3.58 -9.86 -4.90
N LEU A 130 -3.30 -9.46 -6.14
CA LEU A 130 -1.96 -9.53 -6.73
C LEU A 130 -1.30 -8.15 -6.59
N GLY A 131 -0.23 -8.09 -5.77
CA GLY A 131 0.36 -6.85 -5.29
C GLY A 131 -0.36 -6.32 -4.04
N ALA A 132 -0.54 -7.21 -3.05
CA ALA A 132 -1.37 -6.92 -1.87
C ALA A 132 -0.81 -5.81 -0.97
N ASN A 133 0.45 -5.47 -1.10
CA ASN A 133 1.14 -4.45 -0.32
C ASN A 133 0.92 -4.67 1.19
N ILE A 134 0.53 -3.64 1.97
CA ILE A 134 0.22 -3.77 3.41
C ILE A 134 -1.10 -4.51 3.69
N GLY A 135 -1.82 -4.95 2.66
CA GLY A 135 -3.02 -5.80 2.78
C GLY A 135 -4.34 -5.06 2.90
N TYR A 136 -4.43 -3.81 2.47
CA TYR A 136 -5.69 -3.07 2.56
C TYR A 136 -6.83 -3.80 1.84
N PHE A 137 -6.65 -4.10 0.54
CA PHE A 137 -7.68 -4.79 -0.23
C PHE A 137 -7.85 -6.23 0.21
N SER A 138 -6.77 -6.93 0.58
CA SER A 138 -6.86 -8.28 1.15
C SER A 138 -7.79 -8.35 2.36
N VAL A 139 -7.64 -7.42 3.31
CA VAL A 139 -8.49 -7.34 4.52
C VAL A 139 -9.92 -6.95 4.16
N VAL A 140 -10.12 -5.95 3.30
CA VAL A 140 -11.45 -5.51 2.87
C VAL A 140 -12.19 -6.66 2.19
N MET A 141 -11.58 -7.34 1.21
CA MET A 141 -12.18 -8.49 0.52
C MET A 141 -12.48 -9.65 1.47
N ALA A 142 -11.56 -9.95 2.40
CA ALA A 142 -11.75 -11.02 3.37
C ALA A 142 -12.90 -10.75 4.32
N LYS A 143 -13.09 -9.51 4.76
CA LYS A 143 -14.25 -9.11 5.58
C LYS A 143 -15.57 -9.25 4.83
N LEU A 144 -15.59 -8.91 3.54
CA LEU A 144 -16.78 -9.03 2.70
C LEU A 144 -17.09 -10.49 2.35
N ALA A 145 -16.07 -11.26 1.97
CA ALA A 145 -16.22 -12.68 1.64
C ALA A 145 -16.61 -13.56 2.84
N GLY A 146 -16.25 -13.14 4.04
CA GLY A 146 -16.53 -13.87 5.27
C GLY A 146 -15.80 -15.21 5.34
N THR A 147 -16.18 -16.05 6.31
CA THR A 147 -15.52 -17.34 6.57
C THR A 147 -15.83 -18.42 5.53
N SER A 148 -16.85 -18.22 4.69
CA SER A 148 -17.20 -19.13 3.59
C SER A 148 -16.47 -18.84 2.27
N GLY A 149 -15.79 -17.68 2.18
CA GLY A 149 -14.95 -17.30 1.06
C GLY A 149 -13.47 -17.37 1.39
N SER A 150 -12.64 -16.94 0.44
CA SER A 150 -11.19 -16.84 0.64
C SER A 150 -10.56 -15.71 -0.17
N VAL A 151 -9.39 -15.22 0.29
CA VAL A 151 -8.57 -14.27 -0.45
C VAL A 151 -7.15 -14.83 -0.54
N HIS A 152 -6.62 -14.94 -1.76
CA HIS A 152 -5.24 -15.36 -1.99
C HIS A 152 -4.43 -14.12 -2.36
N SER A 153 -3.51 -13.73 -1.49
CA SER A 153 -2.80 -12.44 -1.55
C SER A 153 -1.31 -12.65 -1.81
N PHE A 154 -0.80 -11.99 -2.84
CA PHE A 154 0.59 -12.08 -3.27
C PHE A 154 1.28 -10.75 -3.01
N GLU A 155 2.36 -10.77 -2.24
CA GLU A 155 3.19 -9.60 -1.95
C GLU A 155 4.66 -10.03 -1.89
N PRO A 156 5.48 -9.58 -2.86
CA PRO A 156 6.84 -10.06 -2.99
C PRO A 156 7.81 -9.48 -1.97
N PHE A 157 7.63 -8.22 -1.56
CA PHE A 157 8.60 -7.55 -0.69
C PHE A 157 8.45 -8.00 0.76
N PRO A 158 9.50 -8.59 1.38
CA PRO A 158 9.36 -9.19 2.71
C PRO A 158 8.95 -8.21 3.82
N GLY A 159 9.32 -6.93 3.69
CA GLY A 159 8.95 -5.87 4.64
C GLY A 159 7.45 -5.62 4.63
N THR A 160 6.89 -5.41 3.45
CA THR A 160 5.46 -5.16 3.23
C THR A 160 4.62 -6.41 3.52
N TYR A 161 5.12 -7.59 3.14
CA TYR A 161 4.48 -8.87 3.47
C TYR A 161 4.31 -9.08 4.99
N LYS A 162 5.29 -8.66 5.81
CA LYS A 162 5.16 -8.70 7.27
C LYS A 162 4.02 -7.81 7.77
N LEU A 163 3.84 -6.63 7.16
CA LEU A 163 2.73 -5.74 7.47
C LEU A 163 1.40 -6.33 7.02
N LEU A 164 1.32 -6.89 5.81
CA LEU A 164 0.16 -7.63 5.30
C LEU A 164 -0.26 -8.73 6.28
N SER A 165 0.67 -9.58 6.72
CA SER A 165 0.41 -10.66 7.68
C SER A 165 -0.09 -10.12 9.03
N ARG A 166 0.53 -9.04 9.53
CA ARG A 166 0.11 -8.37 10.75
C ARG A 166 -1.29 -7.78 10.62
N ASN A 167 -1.59 -7.12 9.50
CA ASN A 167 -2.89 -6.52 9.24
C ASN A 167 -4.01 -7.55 9.09
N ALA A 168 -3.73 -8.69 8.46
CA ALA A 168 -4.66 -9.82 8.42
C ALA A 168 -4.98 -10.34 9.84
N THR A 169 -3.97 -10.44 10.71
CA THR A 169 -4.14 -10.87 12.10
C THR A 169 -4.91 -9.83 12.93
N GLU A 170 -4.52 -8.55 12.82
CA GLU A 170 -5.16 -7.44 13.54
C GLU A 170 -6.65 -7.34 13.25
N ASN A 171 -7.05 -7.67 12.03
CA ASN A 171 -8.45 -7.65 11.60
C ASN A 171 -9.15 -9.00 11.73
N ALA A 172 -8.53 -10.01 12.36
CA ALA A 172 -9.09 -11.35 12.55
C ALA A 172 -9.59 -11.99 11.23
N VAL A 173 -8.80 -11.87 10.14
CA VAL A 173 -9.10 -12.47 8.82
C VAL A 173 -8.07 -13.51 8.39
N GLN A 174 -7.12 -13.89 9.23
CA GLN A 174 -6.05 -14.83 8.92
C GLN A 174 -6.55 -16.24 8.52
N SER A 175 -7.77 -16.61 8.90
CA SER A 175 -8.38 -17.87 8.46
C SER A 175 -8.97 -17.79 7.05
N THR A 176 -9.29 -16.59 6.58
CA THR A 176 -9.87 -16.32 5.26
C THR A 176 -8.80 -15.95 4.23
N VAL A 177 -7.66 -15.38 4.67
CA VAL A 177 -6.59 -14.95 3.77
C VAL A 177 -5.48 -15.99 3.69
N ARG A 178 -5.05 -16.31 2.45
CA ARG A 178 -3.86 -17.11 2.14
C ARG A 178 -2.77 -16.18 1.62
N LEU A 179 -1.65 -16.11 2.31
CA LEU A 179 -0.57 -15.16 2.03
C LEU A 179 0.60 -15.85 1.32
N PHE A 180 1.08 -15.22 0.24
CA PHE A 180 2.24 -15.66 -0.53
C PHE A 180 3.28 -14.53 -0.56
N ASN A 181 4.47 -14.78 0.03
CA ASN A 181 5.59 -13.85 -0.09
C ASN A 181 6.32 -14.07 -1.42
N ALA A 182 5.64 -13.75 -2.50
CA ALA A 182 6.12 -13.91 -3.86
C ALA A 182 5.41 -12.96 -4.81
N ALA A 183 6.05 -12.62 -5.93
CA ALA A 183 5.40 -11.92 -7.03
C ALA A 183 4.49 -12.88 -7.81
N ALA A 184 3.30 -12.40 -8.18
CA ALA A 184 2.47 -13.05 -9.17
C ALA A 184 3.13 -12.91 -10.56
N HIS A 185 3.45 -14.04 -11.21
CA HIS A 185 4.25 -14.05 -12.42
C HIS A 185 3.83 -15.17 -13.38
N GLU A 186 4.25 -15.11 -14.64
CA GLU A 186 3.99 -16.17 -15.63
C GLU A 186 4.81 -17.44 -15.40
N ARG A 187 5.89 -17.36 -14.61
CA ARG A 187 6.81 -18.47 -14.29
C ARG A 187 7.14 -18.46 -12.81
N ALA A 188 7.24 -19.65 -12.23
CA ALA A 188 7.81 -19.84 -10.90
C ALA A 188 9.34 -19.74 -10.97
N GLY A 189 9.95 -19.19 -9.93
CA GLY A 189 11.41 -19.01 -9.83
C GLY A 189 11.76 -17.78 -9.02
N GLN A 190 12.73 -17.03 -9.49
CA GLN A 190 13.19 -15.80 -8.87
C GLN A 190 13.32 -14.68 -9.90
N CYS A 191 13.07 -13.46 -9.47
CA CYS A 191 13.35 -12.27 -10.25
C CYS A 191 13.92 -11.16 -9.36
N ASN A 192 14.32 -10.06 -9.99
CA ASN A 192 14.84 -8.91 -9.26
C ASN A 192 13.81 -7.81 -9.20
N ILE A 193 13.69 -7.19 -8.04
CA ILE A 193 13.01 -5.91 -7.87
C ILE A 193 14.05 -4.82 -7.65
N PHE A 194 13.73 -3.64 -8.11
CA PHE A 194 14.54 -2.46 -7.95
C PHE A 194 13.74 -1.37 -7.25
N TYR A 195 14.36 -0.71 -6.28
CA TYR A 195 13.76 0.36 -5.52
C TYR A 195 14.83 1.35 -5.04
N ARG A 196 14.43 2.56 -4.72
CA ARG A 196 15.33 3.50 -4.07
C ARG A 196 15.34 3.21 -2.56
N ALA A 197 16.53 3.03 -1.99
CA ALA A 197 16.67 2.71 -0.58
C ALA A 197 16.18 3.82 0.36
N ASP A 198 16.24 5.07 -0.10
CA ASP A 198 15.70 6.25 0.56
C ASP A 198 14.17 6.38 0.40
N GLU A 199 13.63 5.85 -0.70
CA GLU A 199 12.19 5.80 -0.99
C GLU A 199 11.53 4.52 -0.49
N ALA A 200 12.27 3.43 -0.26
CA ALA A 200 11.74 2.15 0.23
C ALA A 200 10.97 2.27 1.56
N ASN A 201 11.17 3.38 2.28
CA ASN A 201 10.44 3.72 3.50
C ASN A 201 9.35 4.77 3.29
N ASP A 202 9.35 5.48 2.16
CA ASP A 202 8.43 6.59 1.89
C ASP A 202 7.37 6.21 0.84
N ASN A 203 7.66 5.23 -0.02
CA ASN A 203 6.74 4.77 -1.06
C ASN A 203 7.02 3.31 -1.42
N PHE A 204 6.41 2.38 -0.70
CA PHE A 204 6.48 0.95 -1.00
C PHE A 204 5.75 0.55 -2.29
N GLY A 205 4.97 1.46 -2.88
CA GLY A 205 4.28 1.28 -4.15
C GLY A 205 5.14 1.58 -5.39
N SER A 206 6.37 2.09 -5.26
CA SER A 206 7.21 2.38 -6.43
C SER A 206 8.30 1.34 -6.71
N MET A 207 8.18 0.16 -6.11
CA MET A 207 9.05 -0.98 -6.43
C MET A 207 8.59 -1.65 -7.72
N PHE A 208 9.51 -1.85 -8.65
CA PHE A 208 9.19 -2.50 -9.92
C PHE A 208 10.06 -3.74 -10.17
N VAL A 209 9.44 -4.73 -10.79
CA VAL A 209 10.12 -5.94 -11.24
C VAL A 209 10.84 -5.62 -12.54
N SER A 210 12.14 -5.87 -12.63
CA SER A 210 12.87 -5.71 -13.88
C SER A 210 14.13 -6.58 -13.91
N ASP A 211 14.37 -7.20 -15.05
CA ASP A 211 15.64 -7.88 -15.33
C ASP A 211 16.69 -6.92 -15.94
N ARG A 212 16.33 -5.67 -16.22
CA ARG A 212 17.10 -4.74 -17.06
C ARG A 212 17.46 -3.41 -16.42
N ALA A 213 17.13 -3.16 -15.16
CA ALA A 213 17.45 -1.87 -14.54
C ALA A 213 18.96 -1.65 -14.45
N GLN A 214 19.44 -0.59 -15.08
CA GLN A 214 20.86 -0.19 -15.11
C GLN A 214 21.16 1.06 -14.26
N ASP A 215 20.16 1.55 -13.50
CA ASP A 215 20.35 2.74 -12.66
C ASP A 215 21.14 2.38 -11.40
N SER A 216 22.35 2.95 -11.29
CA SER A 216 23.27 2.75 -10.14
C SER A 216 22.72 3.28 -8.79
N HIS A 217 21.65 4.08 -8.83
CA HIS A 217 21.01 4.62 -7.63
C HIS A 217 19.90 3.71 -7.07
N LEU A 218 19.59 2.61 -7.76
CA LEU A 218 18.57 1.66 -7.32
C LEU A 218 19.18 0.53 -6.49
N THR A 219 18.51 0.21 -5.40
CA THR A 219 18.79 -1.00 -4.63
C THR A 219 18.11 -2.18 -5.30
N LYS A 220 18.86 -3.28 -5.46
CA LYS A 220 18.38 -4.53 -6.02
C LYS A 220 18.07 -5.52 -4.89
N SER A 221 16.93 -6.18 -4.97
CA SER A 221 16.57 -7.32 -4.12
C SER A 221 16.04 -8.46 -4.98
N THR A 222 16.40 -9.68 -4.64
CA THR A 222 15.86 -10.88 -5.29
C THR A 222 14.63 -11.35 -4.53
N ILE A 223 13.57 -11.63 -5.26
CA ILE A 223 12.28 -12.10 -4.74
C ILE A 223 11.87 -13.40 -5.42
N GLU A 224 11.06 -14.19 -4.73
CA GLU A 224 10.40 -15.36 -5.30
C GLU A 224 9.26 -14.93 -6.26
N THR A 225 9.06 -15.73 -7.31
CA THR A 225 7.93 -15.61 -8.23
C THR A 225 7.13 -16.90 -8.25
N LEU A 226 5.80 -16.77 -8.36
CA LEU A 226 4.88 -17.90 -8.46
C LEU A 226 3.93 -17.72 -9.63
N ARG A 227 3.64 -18.80 -10.35
CA ARG A 227 2.47 -18.84 -11.21
C ARG A 227 1.23 -18.91 -10.35
N VAL A 228 0.31 -17.97 -10.56
CA VAL A 228 -0.95 -17.92 -9.80
C VAL A 228 -1.77 -19.21 -10.00
N ASP A 229 -1.77 -19.75 -11.24
CA ASP A 229 -2.44 -21.02 -11.57
C ASP A 229 -1.92 -22.23 -10.77
N ASP A 230 -0.66 -22.18 -10.30
CA ASP A 230 -0.05 -23.28 -9.53
C ASP A 230 -0.18 -23.05 -8.02
N ALA A 231 -0.33 -21.81 -7.57
CA ALA A 231 -0.45 -21.43 -6.17
C ALA A 231 -1.88 -21.50 -5.64
N VAL A 232 -2.88 -21.35 -6.52
CA VAL A 232 -4.31 -21.37 -6.17
C VAL A 232 -4.88 -22.76 -6.50
N PRO A 233 -5.68 -23.38 -5.59
CA PRO A 233 -6.26 -24.70 -5.85
C PRO A 233 -7.03 -24.73 -7.17
N ARG A 234 -6.83 -25.78 -7.95
CA ARG A 234 -7.38 -25.89 -9.32
C ARG A 234 -8.90 -25.93 -9.38
N ASP A 235 -9.54 -26.42 -8.36
CA ASP A 235 -11.00 -26.53 -8.21
C ASP A 235 -11.63 -25.31 -7.56
N LEU A 236 -10.83 -24.37 -7.05
CA LEU A 236 -11.35 -23.15 -6.42
C LEU A 236 -11.97 -22.22 -7.48
N PRO A 237 -13.28 -21.91 -7.38
CA PRO A 237 -13.90 -20.90 -8.23
C PRO A 237 -13.43 -19.51 -7.81
N VAL A 238 -12.72 -18.80 -8.68
CA VAL A 238 -12.27 -17.40 -8.45
C VAL A 238 -13.30 -16.45 -9.07
N HIS A 239 -13.77 -15.49 -8.28
CA HIS A 239 -14.85 -14.57 -8.65
C HIS A 239 -14.36 -13.16 -8.93
N PHE A 240 -13.31 -12.73 -8.21
CA PHE A 240 -12.78 -11.39 -8.30
C PHE A 240 -11.25 -11.38 -8.17
N VAL A 241 -10.59 -10.50 -8.94
CA VAL A 241 -9.12 -10.31 -8.87
C VAL A 241 -8.79 -8.83 -8.87
N LYS A 242 -7.97 -8.37 -7.92
CA LYS A 242 -7.24 -7.10 -8.02
C LYS A 242 -5.83 -7.38 -8.52
N ILE A 243 -5.38 -6.63 -9.51
CA ILE A 243 -4.03 -6.69 -10.08
C ILE A 243 -3.42 -5.29 -10.03
N ASP A 244 -2.39 -5.14 -9.22
CA ASP A 244 -1.66 -3.90 -9.02
C ASP A 244 -0.22 -4.31 -8.62
N VAL A 245 0.58 -4.59 -9.61
CA VAL A 245 1.91 -5.22 -9.47
C VAL A 245 3.03 -4.37 -10.07
N GLU A 246 2.77 -3.06 -10.15
CA GLU A 246 3.75 -2.02 -10.48
C GLU A 246 4.54 -2.29 -11.75
N GLY A 247 3.81 -2.61 -12.83
CA GLY A 247 4.34 -2.82 -14.17
C GLY A 247 4.54 -4.27 -14.58
N ALA A 248 4.18 -5.25 -13.74
CA ALA A 248 4.24 -6.68 -14.06
C ALA A 248 2.84 -7.28 -14.40
N GLU A 249 1.85 -6.45 -14.71
CA GLU A 249 0.44 -6.85 -14.93
C GLU A 249 0.31 -7.89 -16.04
N LEU A 250 1.02 -7.70 -17.16
CA LEU A 250 1.01 -8.67 -18.27
C LEU A 250 1.51 -10.05 -17.83
N SER A 251 2.56 -10.09 -17.03
CA SER A 251 3.11 -11.34 -16.51
C SER A 251 2.19 -12.01 -15.49
N ALA A 252 1.59 -11.22 -14.60
CA ALA A 252 0.61 -11.71 -13.63
C ALA A 252 -0.63 -12.32 -14.33
N ILE A 253 -1.19 -11.63 -15.34
CA ILE A 253 -2.33 -12.10 -16.14
C ILE A 253 -1.99 -13.40 -16.88
N ARG A 254 -0.82 -13.49 -17.49
CA ARG A 254 -0.35 -14.74 -18.15
C ARG A 254 -0.18 -15.87 -17.14
N GLY A 255 0.28 -15.55 -15.92
CA GLY A 255 0.45 -16.51 -14.81
C GLY A 255 -0.85 -17.08 -14.26
N MET A 256 -1.99 -16.47 -14.54
CA MET A 256 -3.33 -16.92 -14.14
C MET A 256 -4.25 -17.27 -15.32
N ALA A 257 -3.68 -17.53 -16.49
CA ALA A 257 -4.45 -17.81 -17.71
C ALA A 257 -5.44 -18.99 -17.56
N GLY A 258 -5.07 -20.01 -16.79
CA GLY A 258 -5.94 -21.15 -16.48
C GLY A 258 -7.13 -20.75 -15.61
N ILE A 259 -6.92 -19.89 -14.60
CA ILE A 259 -8.00 -19.33 -13.77
C ILE A 259 -8.94 -18.48 -14.64
N ILE A 260 -8.38 -17.59 -15.47
CA ILE A 260 -9.17 -16.77 -16.38
C ILE A 260 -10.05 -17.62 -17.30
N LYS A 261 -9.47 -18.65 -17.92
CA LYS A 261 -10.20 -19.55 -18.82
C LYS A 261 -11.32 -20.29 -18.11
N ARG A 262 -11.08 -20.74 -16.87
CA ARG A 262 -12.01 -21.59 -16.12
C ARG A 262 -13.09 -20.79 -15.38
N CYS A 263 -12.69 -19.69 -14.75
CA CYS A 263 -13.53 -18.98 -13.81
C CYS A 263 -14.11 -17.67 -14.37
N ARG A 264 -13.46 -17.06 -15.38
CA ARG A 264 -13.89 -15.76 -15.93
C ARG A 264 -14.11 -14.71 -14.82
N PRO A 265 -13.14 -14.50 -13.89
CA PRO A 265 -13.37 -13.59 -12.78
C PRO A 265 -13.52 -12.16 -13.27
N ALA A 266 -14.34 -11.36 -12.59
CA ALA A 266 -14.26 -9.91 -12.76
C ALA A 266 -12.94 -9.39 -12.18
N MET A 267 -12.32 -8.36 -12.80
CA MET A 267 -10.99 -7.90 -12.37
C MET A 267 -10.93 -6.37 -12.27
N VAL A 268 -10.16 -5.88 -11.31
CA VAL A 268 -9.61 -4.52 -11.34
C VAL A 268 -8.13 -4.62 -11.64
N VAL A 269 -7.69 -3.96 -12.71
CA VAL A 269 -6.30 -3.99 -13.18
C VAL A 269 -5.78 -2.57 -13.22
N GLU A 270 -4.68 -2.31 -12.50
CA GLU A 270 -3.98 -1.03 -12.66
C GLU A 270 -3.31 -0.98 -14.04
N LEU A 271 -3.57 0.09 -14.77
CA LEU A 271 -2.85 0.46 -15.97
C LEU A 271 -1.96 1.65 -15.63
N ASN A 272 -0.70 1.37 -15.34
CA ASN A 272 0.34 2.36 -15.11
C ASN A 272 1.39 2.24 -16.22
N GLU A 273 1.23 3.01 -17.30
CA GLU A 273 2.11 2.91 -18.48
C GLU A 273 3.57 3.22 -18.15
N ALA A 274 3.80 4.17 -17.23
CA ALA A 274 5.17 4.48 -16.80
C ALA A 274 5.82 3.31 -16.07
N ALA A 275 5.06 2.56 -15.27
CA ALA A 275 5.55 1.38 -14.57
C ALA A 275 5.81 0.22 -15.55
N LEU A 276 4.88 -0.05 -16.48
CA LEU A 276 5.05 -1.07 -17.54
C LEU A 276 6.32 -0.86 -18.36
N LEU A 277 6.56 0.38 -18.82
CA LEU A 277 7.74 0.74 -19.59
C LEU A 277 9.02 0.63 -18.76
N ARG A 278 9.00 1.09 -17.51
CA ARG A 278 10.15 1.04 -16.60
C ARG A 278 10.56 -0.40 -16.30
N GLY A 279 9.58 -1.27 -16.05
CA GLY A 279 9.80 -2.70 -15.83
C GLY A 279 10.29 -3.44 -17.08
N GLY A 280 10.06 -2.88 -18.28
CA GLY A 280 10.35 -3.53 -19.56
C GLY A 280 9.44 -4.73 -19.84
N HIS A 281 8.27 -4.78 -19.19
CA HIS A 281 7.33 -5.90 -19.27
C HIS A 281 6.21 -5.68 -20.31
N GLY A 282 6.18 -4.53 -20.98
CA GLY A 282 5.23 -4.25 -22.05
C GLY A 282 4.76 -2.80 -22.10
N THR A 283 3.67 -2.57 -22.83
CA THR A 283 3.06 -1.25 -23.03
C THR A 283 1.58 -1.26 -22.62
N ALA A 284 0.99 -0.07 -22.51
CA ALA A 284 -0.43 0.08 -22.26
C ALA A 284 -1.29 -0.60 -23.35
N GLU A 285 -0.85 -0.50 -24.62
CA GLU A 285 -1.51 -1.16 -25.76
C GLU A 285 -1.52 -2.67 -25.61
N GLU A 286 -0.38 -3.26 -25.23
CA GLU A 286 -0.28 -4.72 -25.03
C GLU A 286 -1.17 -5.19 -23.89
N LEU A 287 -1.25 -4.45 -22.78
CA LEU A 287 -2.13 -4.80 -21.67
C LEU A 287 -3.61 -4.74 -22.08
N VAL A 288 -4.03 -3.65 -22.71
CA VAL A 288 -5.41 -3.48 -23.20
C VAL A 288 -5.75 -4.54 -24.26
N ALA A 289 -4.82 -4.82 -25.19
CA ALA A 289 -5.00 -5.85 -26.21
C ALA A 289 -5.15 -7.25 -25.59
N LEU A 290 -4.31 -7.60 -24.61
CA LEU A 290 -4.38 -8.89 -23.91
C LEU A 290 -5.73 -9.06 -23.19
N LEU A 291 -6.18 -8.06 -22.43
CA LEU A 291 -7.46 -8.11 -21.73
C LEU A 291 -8.63 -8.25 -22.71
N SER A 292 -8.59 -7.51 -23.84
CA SER A 292 -9.62 -7.59 -24.88
C SER A 292 -9.62 -8.95 -25.59
N GLN A 293 -8.45 -9.52 -25.90
CA GLN A 293 -8.29 -10.86 -26.49
C GLN A 293 -8.81 -11.96 -25.55
N LEU A 294 -8.68 -11.76 -24.24
CA LEU A 294 -9.26 -12.64 -23.22
C LEU A 294 -10.78 -12.47 -23.10
N GLY A 295 -11.40 -11.57 -23.89
CA GLY A 295 -12.84 -11.35 -23.95
C GLY A 295 -13.39 -10.48 -22.84
N TYR A 296 -12.59 -9.61 -22.23
CA TYR A 296 -13.05 -8.65 -21.24
C TYR A 296 -13.51 -7.34 -21.89
N THR A 297 -14.64 -6.82 -21.39
CA THR A 297 -15.02 -5.42 -21.61
C THR A 297 -14.34 -4.55 -20.57
N LEU A 298 -13.75 -3.44 -21.04
CA LEU A 298 -12.93 -2.56 -20.19
C LEU A 298 -13.67 -1.26 -19.90
N HIS A 299 -13.73 -0.91 -18.63
CA HIS A 299 -14.31 0.34 -18.15
C HIS A 299 -13.31 1.02 -17.19
N GLU A 300 -13.38 2.32 -17.05
CA GLU A 300 -12.70 3.00 -15.95
C GLU A 300 -13.37 2.62 -14.63
N ALA A 301 -12.59 2.23 -13.61
CA ALA A 301 -13.15 1.86 -12.32
C ALA A 301 -13.90 3.02 -11.64
N ALA A 302 -13.41 4.26 -11.82
CA ALA A 302 -14.00 5.46 -11.24
C ALA A 302 -15.33 5.84 -11.89
N SER A 303 -15.36 6.00 -13.21
CA SER A 303 -16.51 6.53 -13.95
C SER A 303 -17.49 5.47 -14.44
N ARG A 304 -17.07 4.20 -14.47
CA ARG A 304 -17.76 3.05 -15.09
C ARG A 304 -18.04 3.23 -16.59
N LYS A 305 -17.41 4.23 -17.21
CA LYS A 305 -17.52 4.43 -18.67
C LYS A 305 -16.59 3.46 -19.41
N PRO A 306 -16.97 3.07 -20.65
CA PRO A 306 -16.08 2.27 -21.48
C PRO A 306 -14.69 2.93 -21.58
N PHE A 307 -13.65 2.13 -21.40
CA PHE A 307 -12.26 2.58 -21.49
C PHE A 307 -11.71 2.31 -22.87
N SER A 308 -10.99 3.30 -23.42
CA SER A 308 -10.16 3.14 -24.59
C SER A 308 -8.91 4.01 -24.46
N LEU A 309 -7.78 3.52 -24.96
CA LEU A 309 -6.56 4.31 -24.97
C LEU A 309 -6.73 5.53 -25.89
N PRO A 310 -6.33 6.74 -25.43
CA PRO A 310 -6.37 7.91 -26.29
C PRO A 310 -5.39 7.76 -27.46
N PRO A 311 -5.78 8.18 -28.69
CA PRO A 311 -5.01 7.93 -29.90
C PRO A 311 -3.68 8.71 -29.98
N LYS A 312 -3.59 9.84 -29.28
CA LYS A 312 -2.35 10.64 -29.10
C LYS A 312 -2.21 10.97 -27.63
N ARG A 313 -1.01 10.78 -27.10
CA ARG A 313 -0.71 10.94 -25.68
C ARG A 313 0.56 11.76 -25.50
N ASP A 314 0.42 12.89 -24.82
CA ASP A 314 1.57 13.71 -24.41
C ASP A 314 2.09 13.27 -23.03
N GLN A 315 1.33 12.43 -22.31
CA GLN A 315 1.65 11.90 -20.99
C GLN A 315 1.33 10.41 -20.93
N HIS A 316 1.99 9.69 -20.01
CA HIS A 316 1.69 8.29 -19.73
C HIS A 316 0.27 8.13 -19.19
N VAL A 317 -0.37 7.05 -19.59
CA VAL A 317 -1.72 6.69 -19.11
C VAL A 317 -1.61 6.08 -17.73
N PHE A 318 -2.49 6.53 -16.84
CA PHE A 318 -2.76 5.91 -15.55
C PHE A 318 -4.27 5.74 -15.37
N ALA A 319 -4.71 4.52 -15.12
CA ALA A 319 -6.12 4.20 -14.87
C ALA A 319 -6.27 2.89 -14.09
N ASN A 320 -7.28 2.80 -13.23
CA ASN A 320 -7.77 1.52 -12.73
C ASN A 320 -8.86 1.01 -13.67
N LEU A 321 -8.60 -0.11 -14.34
CA LEU A 321 -9.51 -0.73 -15.30
C LEU A 321 -10.44 -1.71 -14.60
N TRP A 322 -11.74 -1.50 -14.73
CA TRP A 322 -12.76 -2.48 -14.40
C TRP A 322 -13.00 -3.41 -15.57
N CYS A 323 -12.55 -4.65 -15.46
CA CYS A 323 -12.61 -5.67 -16.50
C CYS A 323 -13.77 -6.65 -16.19
N GLN A 324 -14.79 -6.64 -17.03
CA GLN A 324 -15.96 -7.50 -16.92
C GLN A 324 -15.90 -8.63 -17.97
N PRO A 325 -16.13 -9.91 -17.56
CA PRO A 325 -16.08 -11.05 -18.45
C PRO A 325 -17.20 -11.07 -19.50
#